data_15d58044e9bb8e33756c0d5fac7a9fd9
#
_entry.id   15d58044e9bb8e33756c0d5fac7a9fd9
#
_cell.length_a   1.000
_cell.length_b   1.000
_cell.length_c   1.000
_cell.angle_alpha   90.00
_cell.angle_beta   90.00
_cell.angle_gamma   90.00
#
_symmetry.space_group_name_H-M   'P 1'
#
loop_
_entity.id
_entity.type
_entity.pdbx_description
1 polymer ?
#
loop_
_entity_poly.entity_id
_entity_poly.type
_entity_poly.pdbx_seq_one_letter_code
_entity_poly.pdbx_strand_id
1 'polypeptide(L)'
;MAFGLRFILPLFVTILFSAAFFSITYAHFNNLPIIYAKFSNYYIVYSLVVMALAAISEWHERIAFLQSLLLTHQTEELKKLNEELDQMAHEDALTGIANRRCFDEVSRKEWDRGLRDQQPLTLLLLDVDSFKKFNDFYGHGEGDNCLHNIGQALKASVMRTSDVVARYGGEEFVILLPNTKVGGGIKVAERVSSFVDGLAIKHEYSDAASHVTISIGITSMTADHEHSITDMLKQADIALYQAKANGRHQYVVYSDITTSPTASALL
;
A
#
# COMPACT_ATOMS: atom_id res chain seq x y z
N MET A 1 -27.83 -27.83 -2.99
CA MET A 1 -28.67 -28.99 -3.46
C MET A 1 -27.92 -30.32 -3.53
N ALA A 2 -26.61 -30.40 -3.71
CA ALA A 2 -25.88 -31.69 -3.82
C ALA A 2 -25.63 -32.44 -2.51
N PHE A 3 -25.76 -31.80 -1.35
CA PHE A 3 -25.48 -32.42 -0.04
C PHE A 3 -26.52 -33.44 0.43
N GLY A 4 -27.79 -33.28 0.09
CA GLY A 4 -28.85 -34.25 0.48
C GLY A 4 -28.77 -35.58 -0.27
N LEU A 5 -28.25 -35.59 -1.49
CA LEU A 5 -28.13 -36.80 -2.31
C LEU A 5 -27.06 -37.79 -1.78
N ARG A 6 -26.00 -37.28 -1.11
CA ARG A 6 -24.93 -38.15 -0.57
C ARG A 6 -25.36 -39.00 0.61
N PHE A 7 -26.33 -38.55 1.41
CA PHE A 7 -26.89 -39.35 2.50
C PHE A 7 -27.99 -40.31 2.01
N ILE A 8 -28.79 -39.89 1.04
CA ILE A 8 -29.90 -40.68 0.48
C ILE A 8 -29.37 -41.94 -0.22
N LEU A 9 -28.26 -41.84 -0.94
CA LEU A 9 -27.70 -42.99 -1.67
C LEU A 9 -27.21 -44.12 -0.74
N PRO A 10 -26.38 -43.88 0.31
CA PRO A 10 -26.01 -44.91 1.29
C PRO A 10 -27.22 -45.49 2.03
N LEU A 11 -28.18 -44.65 2.41
CA LEU A 11 -29.41 -45.10 3.05
C LEU A 11 -30.19 -46.05 2.14
N PHE A 12 -30.40 -45.69 0.88
CA PHE A 12 -31.11 -46.52 -0.10
C PHE A 12 -30.38 -47.85 -0.35
N VAL A 13 -29.05 -47.81 -0.51
CA VAL A 13 -28.20 -49.00 -0.68
C VAL A 13 -28.29 -49.88 0.56
N THR A 14 -28.25 -49.35 1.76
CA THR A 14 -28.36 -50.09 3.02
C THR A 14 -29.74 -50.78 3.14
N ILE A 15 -30.82 -50.08 2.78
CA ILE A 15 -32.19 -50.68 2.78
C ILE A 15 -32.29 -51.82 1.79
N LEU A 16 -31.73 -51.64 0.57
CA LEU A 16 -31.78 -52.64 -0.49
C LEU A 16 -30.98 -53.91 -0.12
N PHE A 17 -29.77 -53.73 0.43
CA PHE A 17 -28.96 -54.83 0.95
C PHE A 17 -29.61 -55.51 2.16
N SER A 18 -30.27 -54.75 3.05
CA SER A 18 -31.02 -55.31 4.18
C SER A 18 -32.14 -56.21 3.71
N ALA A 19 -32.97 -55.77 2.75
CA ALA A 19 -34.05 -56.53 2.20
C ALA A 19 -33.57 -57.86 1.55
N ALA A 20 -32.47 -57.76 0.75
CA ALA A 20 -31.85 -58.95 0.14
C ALA A 20 -31.28 -59.90 1.20
N PHE A 21 -30.59 -59.43 2.20
CA PHE A 21 -30.02 -60.21 3.29
C PHE A 21 -31.11 -60.96 4.06
N PHE A 22 -32.18 -60.31 4.49
CA PHE A 22 -33.26 -60.91 5.21
C PHE A 22 -34.00 -61.91 4.35
N SER A 23 -34.20 -61.68 3.06
CA SER A 23 -34.82 -62.60 2.13
C SER A 23 -34.02 -63.91 1.96
N ILE A 24 -32.70 -63.79 1.75
CA ILE A 24 -31.81 -64.93 1.57
C ILE A 24 -31.63 -65.70 2.86
N THR A 25 -31.51 -65.08 4.00
CA THR A 25 -31.36 -65.74 5.31
C THR A 25 -32.66 -66.43 5.70
N TYR A 26 -33.82 -65.85 5.43
CA TYR A 26 -35.10 -66.48 5.64
C TYR A 26 -35.27 -67.77 4.79
N ALA A 27 -34.91 -67.68 3.50
CA ALA A 27 -35.01 -68.86 2.60
C ALA A 27 -34.07 -69.99 3.01
N HIS A 28 -32.90 -69.70 3.58
CA HIS A 28 -31.86 -70.68 3.91
C HIS A 28 -32.01 -71.27 5.33
N PHE A 29 -32.41 -70.46 6.29
CA PHE A 29 -32.46 -70.81 7.72
C PHE A 29 -33.87 -70.83 8.33
N ASN A 30 -34.88 -70.87 7.51
CA ASN A 30 -36.29 -70.91 7.94
C ASN A 30 -36.57 -72.05 8.97
N ASN A 31 -35.88 -73.19 8.84
CA ASN A 31 -36.04 -74.36 9.77
C ASN A 31 -35.09 -74.25 11.00
N LEU A 32 -34.32 -73.24 11.14
CA LEU A 32 -33.35 -72.99 12.22
C LEU A 32 -33.53 -71.59 12.84
N PRO A 33 -34.61 -71.30 13.55
CA PRO A 33 -35.01 -69.98 13.99
C PRO A 33 -33.94 -69.25 14.87
N ILE A 34 -33.21 -70.03 15.68
CA ILE A 34 -32.15 -69.46 16.56
C ILE A 34 -30.99 -68.93 15.74
N ILE A 35 -30.58 -69.58 14.67
CA ILE A 35 -29.48 -69.17 13.77
C ILE A 35 -29.92 -67.90 13.02
N TYR A 36 -31.13 -67.93 12.46
CA TYR A 36 -31.71 -66.77 11.78
C TYR A 36 -31.72 -65.50 12.69
N ALA A 37 -32.20 -65.66 13.93
CA ALA A 37 -32.27 -64.57 14.90
C ALA A 37 -30.86 -63.99 15.23
N LYS A 38 -29.86 -64.88 15.40
CA LYS A 38 -28.49 -64.44 15.65
C LYS A 38 -27.91 -63.62 14.47
N PHE A 39 -27.99 -64.12 13.25
CA PHE A 39 -27.50 -63.41 12.05
C PHE A 39 -28.25 -62.08 11.83
N SER A 40 -29.56 -62.05 12.04
CA SER A 40 -30.37 -60.84 11.93
C SER A 40 -29.92 -59.76 12.95
N ASN A 41 -29.66 -60.12 14.20
CA ASN A 41 -29.19 -59.23 15.22
C ASN A 41 -27.82 -58.67 14.88
N TYR A 42 -26.85 -59.49 14.44
CA TYR A 42 -25.52 -58.98 14.02
C TYR A 42 -25.63 -58.05 12.84
N TYR A 43 -26.48 -58.32 11.86
CA TYR A 43 -26.69 -57.47 10.71
C TYR A 43 -27.29 -56.10 11.09
N ILE A 44 -28.30 -56.11 11.99
CA ILE A 44 -28.93 -54.88 12.48
C ILE A 44 -27.89 -53.99 13.19
N VAL A 45 -27.10 -54.56 14.12
CA VAL A 45 -26.05 -53.82 14.83
C VAL A 45 -25.03 -53.27 13.86
N TYR A 46 -24.55 -54.08 12.90
CA TYR A 46 -23.61 -53.63 11.88
C TYR A 46 -24.18 -52.47 11.04
N SER A 47 -25.42 -52.58 10.59
CA SER A 47 -26.09 -51.53 9.80
C SER A 47 -26.21 -50.21 10.56
N LEU A 48 -26.55 -50.28 11.86
CA LEU A 48 -26.61 -49.09 12.72
C LEU A 48 -25.25 -48.41 12.88
N VAL A 49 -24.19 -49.20 13.06
CA VAL A 49 -22.82 -48.66 13.16
C VAL A 49 -22.40 -47.97 11.86
N VAL A 50 -22.65 -48.61 10.71
CA VAL A 50 -22.33 -48.03 9.39
C VAL A 50 -23.09 -46.71 9.16
N MET A 51 -24.39 -46.68 9.50
CA MET A 51 -25.20 -45.47 9.39
C MET A 51 -24.70 -44.36 10.32
N ALA A 52 -24.30 -44.67 11.56
CA ALA A 52 -23.76 -43.72 12.50
C ALA A 52 -22.43 -43.14 11.98
N LEU A 53 -21.53 -43.98 11.45
CA LEU A 53 -20.26 -43.53 10.85
C LEU A 53 -20.50 -42.66 9.62
N ALA A 54 -21.45 -42.99 8.77
CA ALA A 54 -21.82 -42.17 7.61
C ALA A 54 -22.37 -40.78 8.04
N ALA A 55 -23.21 -40.75 9.06
CA ALA A 55 -23.75 -39.50 9.60
C ALA A 55 -22.65 -38.61 10.22
N ILE A 56 -21.73 -39.23 10.96
CA ILE A 56 -20.58 -38.51 11.56
C ILE A 56 -19.67 -37.95 10.44
N SER A 57 -19.38 -38.71 9.41
CA SER A 57 -18.57 -38.27 8.28
C SER A 57 -19.21 -37.08 7.57
N GLU A 58 -20.51 -37.14 7.28
CA GLU A 58 -21.24 -36.03 6.65
C GLU A 58 -21.24 -34.76 7.55
N TRP A 59 -21.41 -34.96 8.86
CA TRP A 59 -21.33 -33.87 9.83
C TRP A 59 -19.95 -33.18 9.79
N HIS A 60 -18.87 -33.97 9.77
CA HIS A 60 -17.51 -33.44 9.68
C HIS A 60 -17.27 -32.68 8.36
N GLU A 61 -17.73 -33.19 7.23
CA GLU A 61 -17.60 -32.49 5.94
C GLU A 61 -18.36 -31.16 5.94
N ARG A 62 -19.54 -31.09 6.54
CA ARG A 62 -20.31 -29.84 6.67
C ARG A 62 -19.60 -28.83 7.54
N ILE A 63 -19.09 -29.25 8.69
CA ILE A 63 -18.31 -28.36 9.58
C ILE A 63 -17.06 -27.85 8.87
N ALA A 64 -16.29 -28.73 8.22
CA ALA A 64 -15.07 -28.35 7.49
C ALA A 64 -15.38 -27.34 6.37
N PHE A 65 -16.50 -27.53 5.65
CA PHE A 65 -16.93 -26.57 4.62
C PHE A 65 -17.27 -25.21 5.21
N LEU A 66 -18.05 -25.16 6.31
CA LEU A 66 -18.40 -23.92 6.98
C LEU A 66 -17.18 -23.22 7.56
N GLN A 67 -16.26 -23.98 8.15
CA GLN A 67 -15.00 -23.44 8.66
C GLN A 67 -14.13 -22.86 7.55
N SER A 68 -14.04 -23.53 6.39
CA SER A 68 -13.28 -23.00 5.25
C SER A 68 -13.88 -21.70 4.72
N LEU A 69 -15.20 -21.60 4.67
CA LEU A 69 -15.91 -20.40 4.22
C LEU A 69 -15.69 -19.22 5.19
N LEU A 70 -15.75 -19.49 6.49
CA LEU A 70 -15.50 -18.50 7.53
C LEU A 70 -14.04 -18.03 7.49
N LEU A 71 -13.10 -18.96 7.35
CA LEU A 71 -11.66 -18.65 7.26
C LEU A 71 -11.35 -17.77 6.05
N THR A 72 -11.95 -18.08 4.90
CA THR A 72 -11.80 -17.26 3.68
C THR A 72 -12.31 -15.84 3.91
N HIS A 73 -13.46 -15.68 4.53
CA HIS A 73 -14.02 -14.37 4.85
C HIS A 73 -13.12 -13.57 5.81
N GLN A 74 -12.64 -14.23 6.89
CA GLN A 74 -11.75 -13.60 7.85
C GLN A 74 -10.41 -13.18 7.24
N THR A 75 -9.83 -14.01 6.35
CA THR A 75 -8.59 -13.66 5.65
C THR A 75 -8.77 -12.47 4.70
N GLU A 76 -9.91 -12.36 4.04
CA GLU A 76 -10.24 -11.21 3.18
C GLU A 76 -10.42 -9.92 3.99
N GLU A 77 -11.10 -10.00 5.13
CA GLU A 77 -11.29 -8.87 6.04
C GLU A 77 -9.96 -8.39 6.65
N LEU A 78 -9.13 -9.33 7.13
CA LEU A 78 -7.78 -9.03 7.62
C LEU A 78 -6.90 -8.39 6.55
N LYS A 79 -7.00 -8.85 5.30
CA LYS A 79 -6.24 -8.26 4.19
C LYS A 79 -6.65 -6.82 3.93
N LYS A 80 -7.96 -6.53 3.89
CA LYS A 80 -8.46 -5.15 3.73
C LYS A 80 -8.00 -4.23 4.87
N LEU A 81 -8.14 -4.70 6.10
CA LEU A 81 -7.69 -3.92 7.26
C LEU A 81 -6.19 -3.66 7.24
N ASN A 82 -5.39 -4.63 6.82
CA ASN A 82 -3.95 -4.46 6.69
C ASN A 82 -3.57 -3.49 5.57
N GLU A 83 -4.29 -3.51 4.44
CA GLU A 83 -4.12 -2.53 3.34
C GLU A 83 -4.48 -1.11 3.81
N GLU A 84 -5.57 -0.94 4.56
CA GLU A 84 -5.94 0.35 5.16
C GLU A 84 -4.90 0.86 6.16
N LEU A 85 -4.40 -0.03 7.04
CA LEU A 85 -3.34 0.31 8.00
C LEU A 85 -2.04 0.70 7.27
N ASP A 86 -1.67 -0.01 6.21
CA ASP A 86 -0.49 0.29 5.41
C ASP A 86 -0.63 1.63 4.69
N GLN A 87 -1.80 1.91 4.13
CA GLN A 87 -2.11 3.20 3.51
C GLN A 87 -2.02 4.35 4.53
N MET A 88 -2.65 4.21 5.70
CA MET A 88 -2.55 5.20 6.79
C MET A 88 -1.12 5.40 7.28
N ALA A 89 -0.29 4.35 7.24
CA ALA A 89 1.12 4.42 7.64
C ALA A 89 2.01 5.13 6.61
N HIS A 90 1.63 5.18 5.33
CA HIS A 90 2.48 5.65 4.23
C HIS A 90 1.99 6.91 3.53
N GLU A 91 0.71 7.30 3.70
CA GLU A 91 0.15 8.51 3.11
C GLU A 91 0.04 9.65 4.13
N ASP A 92 0.13 10.89 3.67
CA ASP A 92 -0.18 12.08 4.44
C ASP A 92 -1.69 12.37 4.36
N ALA A 93 -2.35 12.39 5.51
CA ALA A 93 -3.81 12.50 5.61
C ALA A 93 -4.38 13.78 5.01
N LEU A 94 -3.59 14.87 4.95
CA LEU A 94 -4.05 16.14 4.39
C LEU A 94 -3.93 16.17 2.88
N THR A 95 -2.80 15.74 2.36
CA THR A 95 -2.45 15.92 0.93
C THR A 95 -2.72 14.70 0.07
N GLY A 96 -2.87 13.50 0.66
CA GLY A 96 -3.08 12.24 -0.07
C GLY A 96 -1.90 11.80 -0.95
N ILE A 97 -0.71 12.35 -0.70
CA ILE A 97 0.56 11.87 -1.25
C ILE A 97 1.34 11.10 -0.19
N ALA A 98 2.49 10.53 -0.54
CA ALA A 98 3.31 9.84 0.45
C ALA A 98 3.68 10.77 1.62
N ASN A 99 3.74 10.22 2.83
CA ASN A 99 4.24 10.93 4.02
C ASN A 99 5.77 10.78 4.14
N ARG A 100 6.36 11.48 5.11
CA ARG A 100 7.80 11.43 5.40
C ARG A 100 8.30 10.01 5.65
N ARG A 101 7.53 9.19 6.36
CA ARG A 101 7.93 7.80 6.65
C ARG A 101 8.06 6.98 5.38
N CYS A 102 7.09 7.07 4.48
CA CYS A 102 7.13 6.42 3.17
C CYS A 102 8.35 6.90 2.36
N PHE A 103 8.61 8.21 2.33
CA PHE A 103 9.80 8.76 1.70
C PHE A 103 11.10 8.17 2.27
N ASP A 104 11.24 8.14 3.60
CA ASP A 104 12.44 7.61 4.28
C ASP A 104 12.69 6.13 3.95
N GLU A 105 11.63 5.33 3.84
CA GLU A 105 11.72 3.91 3.49
C GLU A 105 12.09 3.70 2.01
N VAL A 106 11.44 4.43 1.10
CA VAL A 106 11.67 4.30 -0.33
C VAL A 106 13.04 4.87 -0.72
N SER A 107 13.42 6.01 -0.16
CA SER A 107 14.69 6.66 -0.48
C SER A 107 15.90 5.80 -0.09
N ARG A 108 15.85 5.07 1.02
CA ARG A 108 16.89 4.08 1.39
C ARG A 108 16.97 2.96 0.37
N LYS A 109 15.83 2.39 -0.03
CA LYS A 109 15.78 1.31 -1.02
C LYS A 109 16.35 1.75 -2.38
N GLU A 110 16.02 2.97 -2.82
CA GLU A 110 16.52 3.51 -4.08
C GLU A 110 18.01 3.90 -3.98
N TRP A 111 18.50 4.34 -2.81
CA TRP A 111 19.93 4.53 -2.57
C TRP A 111 20.70 3.20 -2.69
N ASP A 112 20.25 2.16 -2.00
CA ASP A 112 20.86 0.83 -2.07
C ASP A 112 20.83 0.24 -3.48
N ARG A 113 19.77 0.54 -4.24
CA ARG A 113 19.67 0.19 -5.66
C ARG A 113 20.68 0.98 -6.49
N GLY A 114 20.77 2.29 -6.25
CA GLY A 114 21.75 3.17 -6.91
C GLY A 114 23.20 2.73 -6.69
N LEU A 115 23.53 2.23 -5.48
CA LEU A 115 24.84 1.64 -5.19
C LEU A 115 25.16 0.44 -6.08
N ARG A 116 24.20 -0.44 -6.33
CA ARG A 116 24.39 -1.62 -7.17
C ARG A 116 24.45 -1.29 -8.64
N ASP A 117 23.54 -0.43 -9.09
CA ASP A 117 23.30 -0.17 -10.52
C ASP A 117 24.13 1.02 -11.04
N GLN A 118 24.82 1.74 -10.15
CA GLN A 118 25.60 2.96 -10.43
C GLN A 118 24.80 4.01 -11.21
N GLN A 119 23.52 4.15 -10.84
CA GLN A 119 22.60 5.09 -11.48
C GLN A 119 22.47 6.37 -10.66
N PRO A 120 22.32 7.52 -11.32
CA PRO A 120 22.14 8.80 -10.64
C PRO A 120 20.79 8.88 -9.96
N LEU A 121 20.75 9.47 -8.77
CA LEU A 121 19.57 9.80 -8.01
C LEU A 121 19.47 11.32 -7.91
N THR A 122 18.32 11.89 -8.20
CA THR A 122 18.07 13.34 -8.05
C THR A 122 16.97 13.55 -7.01
N LEU A 123 17.20 14.52 -6.12
CA LEU A 123 16.28 14.91 -5.06
C LEU A 123 15.95 16.41 -5.21
N LEU A 124 14.66 16.71 -5.12
CA LEU A 124 14.13 18.07 -5.04
C LEU A 124 13.51 18.25 -3.66
N LEU A 125 13.92 19.27 -2.93
CA LEU A 125 13.27 19.71 -1.70
C LEU A 125 12.54 21.01 -2.00
N LEU A 126 11.26 21.06 -1.65
CA LEU A 126 10.37 22.16 -2.00
C LEU A 126 9.74 22.76 -0.75
N ASP A 127 9.48 24.05 -0.77
CA ASP A 127 8.80 24.76 0.31
C ASP A 127 7.86 25.80 -0.26
N VAL A 128 6.68 25.94 0.34
CA VAL A 128 5.67 26.91 -0.09
C VAL A 128 6.04 28.31 0.39
N ASP A 129 6.26 29.22 -0.54
CA ASP A 129 6.74 30.57 -0.26
C ASP A 129 5.74 31.37 0.59
N SER A 130 6.26 31.98 1.66
CA SER A 130 5.49 32.85 2.58
C SER A 130 4.25 32.16 3.18
N PHE A 131 4.23 30.84 3.33
CA PHE A 131 3.07 30.06 3.77
C PHE A 131 2.56 30.47 5.17
N LYS A 132 3.45 30.85 6.08
CA LYS A 132 3.03 31.39 7.37
C LYS A 132 2.15 32.63 7.21
N LYS A 133 2.53 33.59 6.32
CA LYS A 133 1.74 34.78 6.04
C LYS A 133 0.39 34.44 5.40
N PHE A 134 0.35 33.38 4.58
CA PHE A 134 -0.90 32.84 4.02
C PHE A 134 -1.83 32.39 5.14
N ASN A 135 -1.36 31.57 6.06
CA ASN A 135 -2.13 31.09 7.20
C ASN A 135 -2.59 32.21 8.12
N ASP A 136 -1.70 33.16 8.42
CA ASP A 136 -2.01 34.30 9.29
C ASP A 136 -3.14 35.18 8.72
N PHE A 137 -3.27 35.26 7.39
CA PHE A 137 -4.27 36.10 6.73
C PHE A 137 -5.55 35.34 6.34
N TYR A 138 -5.42 34.14 5.72
CA TYR A 138 -6.56 33.36 5.22
C TYR A 138 -7.08 32.31 6.21
N GLY A 139 -6.33 32.04 7.28
CA GLY A 139 -6.64 31.02 8.28
C GLY A 139 -6.12 29.64 7.91
N HIS A 140 -5.97 28.78 8.93
CA HIS A 140 -5.42 27.42 8.78
C HIS A 140 -6.24 26.53 7.85
N GLY A 141 -7.58 26.68 7.81
CA GLY A 141 -8.43 25.88 6.93
C GLY A 141 -8.12 26.11 5.43
N GLU A 142 -7.91 27.40 5.05
CA GLU A 142 -7.49 27.71 3.68
C GLU A 142 -6.04 27.29 3.43
N GLY A 143 -5.16 27.33 4.45
CA GLY A 143 -3.82 26.77 4.37
C GLY A 143 -3.84 25.24 4.10
N ASP A 144 -4.71 24.52 4.77
CA ASP A 144 -4.88 23.08 4.55
C ASP A 144 -5.38 22.79 3.13
N ASN A 145 -6.36 23.53 2.62
CA ASN A 145 -6.82 23.45 1.24
C ASN A 145 -5.70 23.76 0.24
N CYS A 146 -4.89 24.77 0.53
CA CYS A 146 -3.73 25.15 -0.28
C CYS A 146 -2.71 24.00 -0.36
N LEU A 147 -2.32 23.41 0.77
CA LEU A 147 -1.38 22.30 0.82
C LEU A 147 -1.94 21.06 0.12
N HIS A 148 -3.23 20.78 0.26
CA HIS A 148 -3.90 19.69 -0.47
C HIS A 148 -3.76 19.88 -1.98
N ASN A 149 -4.11 21.06 -2.48
CA ASN A 149 -4.06 21.37 -3.92
C ASN A 149 -2.62 21.30 -4.45
N ILE A 150 -1.65 21.81 -3.69
CA ILE A 150 -0.22 21.69 -4.03
C ILE A 150 0.18 20.21 -4.10
N GLY A 151 -0.16 19.40 -3.10
CA GLY A 151 0.13 17.97 -3.10
C GLY A 151 -0.40 17.26 -4.35
N GLN A 152 -1.63 17.56 -4.76
CA GLN A 152 -2.22 17.02 -5.99
C GLN A 152 -1.52 17.53 -7.26
N ALA A 153 -1.14 18.80 -7.30
CA ALA A 153 -0.36 19.36 -8.42
C ALA A 153 1.02 18.70 -8.54
N LEU A 154 1.70 18.49 -7.42
CA LEU A 154 2.99 17.77 -7.38
C LEU A 154 2.83 16.34 -7.88
N LYS A 155 1.83 15.61 -7.41
CA LYS A 155 1.53 14.24 -7.86
C LYS A 155 1.26 14.17 -9.37
N ALA A 156 0.52 15.13 -9.92
CA ALA A 156 0.24 15.22 -11.35
C ALA A 156 1.46 15.60 -12.19
N SER A 157 2.45 16.27 -11.59
CA SER A 157 3.65 16.73 -12.29
C SER A 157 4.68 15.63 -12.52
N VAL A 158 4.68 14.53 -11.77
CA VAL A 158 5.58 13.39 -11.96
C VAL A 158 4.95 12.39 -12.92
N MET A 159 5.76 11.80 -13.81
CA MET A 159 5.25 10.98 -14.92
C MET A 159 5.60 9.49 -14.76
N ARG A 160 6.58 9.16 -13.92
CA ARG A 160 7.06 7.80 -13.76
C ARG A 160 6.55 7.21 -12.46
N THR A 161 6.20 5.95 -12.48
CA THR A 161 5.80 5.19 -11.26
C THR A 161 6.93 5.02 -10.26
N SER A 162 8.19 5.19 -10.72
CA SER A 162 9.38 5.16 -9.86
C SER A 162 9.63 6.47 -9.13
N ASP A 163 9.04 7.58 -9.58
CA ASP A 163 9.22 8.89 -8.97
C ASP A 163 8.35 8.99 -7.72
N VAL A 164 8.93 9.46 -6.63
CA VAL A 164 8.23 9.55 -5.34
C VAL A 164 8.00 11.01 -5.00
N VAL A 165 6.76 11.36 -4.70
CA VAL A 165 6.36 12.67 -4.20
C VAL A 165 5.82 12.50 -2.79
N ALA A 166 6.40 13.21 -1.82
CA ALA A 166 5.99 13.11 -0.43
C ALA A 166 5.90 14.48 0.24
N ARG A 167 5.03 14.57 1.24
CA ARG A 167 5.04 15.68 2.19
C ARG A 167 6.08 15.39 3.26
N TYR A 168 7.09 16.23 3.34
CA TYR A 168 8.21 16.03 4.27
C TYR A 168 7.89 16.56 5.68
N GLY A 169 7.12 17.65 5.78
CA GLY A 169 6.59 18.18 7.03
C GLY A 169 6.10 19.63 6.87
N GLY A 170 5.07 20.03 7.59
CA GLY A 170 4.52 21.39 7.48
C GLY A 170 4.14 21.78 6.04
N GLU A 171 4.81 22.80 5.52
CA GLU A 171 4.72 23.27 4.13
C GLU A 171 5.82 22.74 3.20
N GLU A 172 6.60 21.75 3.65
CA GLU A 172 7.71 21.18 2.90
C GLU A 172 7.31 19.90 2.17
N PHE A 173 7.74 19.78 0.94
CA PHE A 173 7.56 18.62 0.07
C PHE A 173 8.90 18.13 -0.45
N VAL A 174 8.96 16.86 -0.83
CA VAL A 174 10.15 16.24 -1.40
C VAL A 174 9.78 15.40 -2.61
N ILE A 175 10.61 15.45 -3.65
CA ILE A 175 10.49 14.59 -4.82
C ILE A 175 11.81 13.83 -5.00
N LEU A 176 11.72 12.52 -5.09
CA LEU A 176 12.84 11.65 -5.39
C LEU A 176 12.69 11.09 -6.80
N LEU A 177 13.74 11.22 -7.60
CA LEU A 177 13.78 10.81 -8.99
C LEU A 177 14.90 9.78 -9.20
N PRO A 178 14.61 8.48 -9.09
CA PRO A 178 15.56 7.43 -9.37
C PRO A 178 16.00 7.44 -10.84
N ASN A 179 17.25 7.02 -11.09
CA ASN A 179 17.83 6.95 -12.42
C ASN A 179 17.63 8.24 -13.24
N THR A 180 17.87 9.38 -12.58
CA THR A 180 17.66 10.70 -13.16
C THR A 180 18.83 11.60 -12.85
N LYS A 181 19.44 12.18 -13.89
CA LYS A 181 20.52 13.17 -13.78
C LYS A 181 19.94 14.56 -13.47
N VAL A 182 20.78 15.49 -13.03
CA VAL A 182 20.40 16.86 -12.66
C VAL A 182 19.55 17.55 -13.72
N GLY A 183 19.86 17.43 -15.00
CA GLY A 183 19.06 18.02 -16.08
C GLY A 183 17.64 17.45 -16.19
N GLY A 184 17.42 16.21 -15.77
CA GLY A 184 16.08 15.63 -15.61
C GLY A 184 15.34 16.22 -14.42
N GLY A 185 16.04 16.41 -13.30
CA GLY A 185 15.51 17.09 -12.12
C GLY A 185 15.06 18.52 -12.39
N ILE A 186 15.86 19.29 -13.14
CA ILE A 186 15.52 20.67 -13.55
C ILE A 186 14.20 20.68 -14.34
N LYS A 187 14.02 19.79 -15.31
CA LYS A 187 12.76 19.69 -16.08
C LYS A 187 11.55 19.34 -15.20
N VAL A 188 11.75 18.52 -14.16
CA VAL A 188 10.70 18.24 -13.19
C VAL A 188 10.41 19.46 -12.34
N ALA A 189 11.43 20.18 -11.86
CA ALA A 189 11.26 21.41 -11.08
C ALA A 189 10.49 22.49 -11.85
N GLU A 190 10.84 22.74 -13.12
CA GLU A 190 10.13 23.68 -13.99
C GLU A 190 8.66 23.28 -14.18
N ARG A 191 8.40 22.01 -14.41
CA ARG A 191 7.04 21.49 -14.54
C ARG A 191 6.25 21.61 -13.25
N VAL A 192 6.83 21.27 -12.12
CA VAL A 192 6.25 21.43 -10.78
C VAL A 192 5.88 22.87 -10.51
N SER A 193 6.80 23.83 -10.75
CA SER A 193 6.52 25.25 -10.59
C SER A 193 5.35 25.69 -11.47
N SER A 194 5.35 25.29 -12.74
CA SER A 194 4.25 25.61 -13.66
C SER A 194 2.88 25.03 -13.22
N PHE A 195 2.85 23.82 -12.63
CA PHE A 195 1.62 23.24 -12.12
C PHE A 195 1.10 23.98 -10.88
N VAL A 196 2.01 24.37 -9.97
CA VAL A 196 1.64 25.17 -8.78
C VAL A 196 1.18 26.56 -9.17
N ASP A 197 1.90 27.27 -10.07
CA ASP A 197 1.48 28.57 -10.61
C ASP A 197 0.10 28.47 -11.29
N GLY A 198 -0.14 27.36 -12.01
CA GLY A 198 -1.43 27.10 -12.66
C GLY A 198 -2.61 26.93 -11.73
N LEU A 199 -2.39 26.67 -10.43
CA LEU A 199 -3.46 26.68 -9.41
C LEU A 199 -4.02 28.08 -9.18
N ALA A 200 -3.24 29.13 -9.47
CA ALA A 200 -3.61 30.53 -9.32
C ALA A 200 -4.22 30.88 -7.94
N ILE A 201 -3.76 30.19 -6.87
CA ILE A 201 -4.23 30.44 -5.50
C ILE A 201 -3.75 31.81 -5.06
N LYS A 202 -4.67 32.73 -4.82
CA LYS A 202 -4.38 34.13 -4.49
C LYS A 202 -3.60 34.24 -3.17
N HIS A 203 -2.50 35.02 -3.17
CA HIS A 203 -1.70 35.31 -1.98
C HIS A 203 -1.27 36.77 -1.93
N GLU A 204 -2.12 37.64 -1.37
CA GLU A 204 -1.93 39.10 -1.35
C GLU A 204 -0.73 39.56 -0.51
N TYR A 205 -0.28 38.74 0.43
CA TYR A 205 0.80 39.06 1.38
C TYR A 205 2.10 38.29 1.12
N SER A 206 2.21 37.66 -0.03
CA SER A 206 3.45 37.01 -0.43
C SER A 206 4.52 37.99 -0.79
N ASP A 207 5.79 37.69 -0.42
CA ASP A 207 6.95 38.45 -0.83
C ASP A 207 7.42 38.08 -2.25
N ALA A 208 6.88 37.03 -2.86
CA ALA A 208 7.36 36.48 -4.13
C ALA A 208 6.46 36.83 -5.32
N ALA A 209 5.13 36.65 -5.17
CA ALA A 209 4.16 36.88 -6.25
C ALA A 209 2.77 37.13 -5.66
N SER A 210 1.79 37.56 -6.51
CA SER A 210 0.39 37.74 -6.09
C SER A 210 -0.39 36.45 -5.87
N HIS A 211 0.24 35.32 -6.08
CA HIS A 211 -0.32 33.97 -5.91
C HIS A 211 0.68 33.09 -5.15
N VAL A 212 0.22 31.92 -4.72
CA VAL A 212 1.06 30.93 -4.01
C VAL A 212 2.12 30.39 -4.98
N THR A 213 3.38 30.42 -4.54
CA THR A 213 4.55 29.91 -5.27
C THR A 213 5.35 28.96 -4.39
N ILE A 214 6.31 28.30 -4.98
CA ILE A 214 7.25 27.40 -4.31
C ILE A 214 8.70 27.76 -4.63
N SER A 215 9.57 27.56 -3.66
CA SER A 215 11.02 27.55 -3.85
C SER A 215 11.51 26.09 -3.86
N ILE A 216 12.53 25.78 -4.67
CA ILE A 216 13.00 24.41 -4.88
C ILE A 216 14.53 24.35 -4.78
N GLY A 217 15.03 23.44 -3.94
CA GLY A 217 16.44 23.05 -3.91
C GLY A 217 16.63 21.71 -4.62
N ILE A 218 17.61 21.63 -5.52
CA ILE A 218 17.88 20.43 -6.33
C ILE A 218 19.28 19.91 -6.03
N THR A 219 19.41 18.62 -5.79
CA THR A 219 20.69 17.91 -5.77
C THR A 219 20.63 16.66 -6.60
N SER A 220 21.75 16.25 -7.19
CA SER A 220 21.86 15.00 -7.95
C SER A 220 23.17 14.32 -7.63
N MET A 221 23.12 13.03 -7.32
CA MET A 221 24.27 12.26 -6.90
C MET A 221 24.17 10.84 -7.45
N THR A 222 25.29 10.23 -7.80
CA THR A 222 25.39 8.79 -7.98
C THR A 222 25.70 8.20 -6.62
N ALA A 223 24.90 7.22 -6.17
CA ALA A 223 25.08 6.61 -4.85
C ALA A 223 26.46 5.96 -4.73
N ASP A 224 27.12 6.21 -3.62
CA ASP A 224 28.41 5.64 -3.24
C ASP A 224 28.42 5.23 -1.75
N HIS A 225 29.53 4.71 -1.26
CA HIS A 225 29.66 4.28 0.14
C HIS A 225 30.10 5.40 1.10
N GLU A 226 30.43 6.59 0.59
CA GLU A 226 30.89 7.72 1.39
C GLU A 226 29.74 8.67 1.74
N HIS A 227 28.70 8.70 0.91
CA HIS A 227 27.54 9.55 1.07
C HIS A 227 26.26 8.75 1.40
N SER A 228 25.24 9.48 1.74
CA SER A 228 23.92 8.93 2.09
C SER A 228 22.78 9.79 1.56
N ILE A 229 21.55 9.28 1.62
CA ILE A 229 20.35 10.08 1.31
C ILE A 229 20.23 11.30 2.23
N THR A 230 20.75 11.21 3.47
CA THR A 230 20.77 12.33 4.40
C THR A 230 21.68 13.46 3.91
N ASP A 231 22.77 13.13 3.24
CA ASP A 231 23.67 14.15 2.67
C ASP A 231 23.06 14.81 1.44
N MET A 232 22.30 14.05 0.63
CA MET A 232 21.49 14.66 -0.44
C MET A 232 20.44 15.62 0.13
N LEU A 233 19.75 15.27 1.21
CA LEU A 233 18.79 16.15 1.86
C LEU A 233 19.45 17.45 2.35
N LYS A 234 20.62 17.37 2.99
CA LYS A 234 21.38 18.56 3.41
C LYS A 234 21.77 19.45 2.21
N GLN A 235 22.24 18.85 1.12
CA GLN A 235 22.58 19.60 -0.09
C GLN A 235 21.36 20.30 -0.71
N ALA A 236 20.22 19.58 -0.78
CA ALA A 236 18.99 20.16 -1.29
C ALA A 236 18.46 21.28 -0.38
N ASP A 237 18.61 21.17 0.95
CA ASP A 237 18.23 22.21 1.92
C ASP A 237 19.08 23.49 1.72
N ILE A 238 20.39 23.35 1.56
CA ILE A 238 21.28 24.48 1.23
C ILE A 238 20.83 25.16 -0.07
N ALA A 239 20.51 24.40 -1.10
CA ALA A 239 20.04 24.93 -2.37
C ALA A 239 18.66 25.61 -2.24
N LEU A 240 17.74 25.04 -1.45
CA LEU A 240 16.43 25.61 -1.15
C LEU A 240 16.55 26.93 -0.39
N TYR A 241 17.44 26.97 0.62
CA TYR A 241 17.74 28.21 1.33
C TYR A 241 18.24 29.31 0.37
N GLN A 242 19.12 28.97 -0.55
CA GLN A 242 19.61 29.92 -1.56
C GLN A 242 18.49 30.38 -2.51
N ALA A 243 17.57 29.49 -2.90
CA ALA A 243 16.41 29.85 -3.71
C ALA A 243 15.51 30.87 -2.99
N LYS A 244 15.26 30.64 -1.68
CA LYS A 244 14.51 31.60 -0.84
C LYS A 244 15.25 32.95 -0.67
N ALA A 245 16.57 32.93 -0.48
CA ALA A 245 17.39 34.14 -0.35
C ALA A 245 17.46 34.96 -1.65
N ASN A 246 17.45 34.31 -2.81
CA ASN A 246 17.52 34.96 -4.12
C ASN A 246 16.16 35.55 -4.60
N GLY A 247 15.12 35.56 -3.74
CA GLY A 247 13.83 36.18 -4.07
C GLY A 247 12.69 35.20 -4.22
N ARG A 248 12.87 33.93 -3.85
CA ARG A 248 11.83 32.87 -3.92
C ARG A 248 11.38 32.57 -5.34
N HIS A 249 10.30 31.76 -5.49
CA HIS A 249 9.65 31.40 -6.76
C HIS A 249 10.65 30.94 -7.83
N GLN A 250 11.61 30.11 -7.46
CA GLN A 250 12.68 29.63 -8.32
C GLN A 250 13.25 28.29 -7.81
N TYR A 251 14.04 27.66 -8.65
CA TYR A 251 14.87 26.55 -8.21
C TYR A 251 16.35 26.94 -8.20
N VAL A 252 17.13 26.29 -7.34
CA VAL A 252 18.59 26.37 -7.30
C VAL A 252 19.15 24.96 -7.28
N VAL A 253 20.22 24.72 -8.03
CA VAL A 253 20.96 23.46 -8.03
C VAL A 253 22.17 23.58 -7.11
N TYR A 254 22.37 22.61 -6.23
CA TYR A 254 23.46 22.62 -5.26
C TYR A 254 24.87 22.76 -5.91
N SER A 255 25.09 22.09 -7.06
CA SER A 255 26.35 22.19 -7.80
C SER A 255 26.71 23.64 -8.22
N ASP A 256 25.69 24.45 -8.50
CA ASP A 256 25.91 25.84 -8.96
C ASP A 256 26.36 26.74 -7.82
N ILE A 257 25.99 26.40 -6.56
CA ILE A 257 26.44 27.12 -5.36
C ILE A 257 27.94 26.89 -5.12
N THR A 258 28.39 25.63 -5.25
CA THR A 258 29.78 25.24 -4.99
C THR A 258 30.76 25.75 -6.04
N THR A 259 30.29 26.09 -7.24
CA THR A 259 31.09 26.65 -8.34
C THR A 259 31.15 28.18 -8.33
N SER A 260 30.32 28.85 -7.51
CA SER A 260 30.31 30.33 -7.41
C SER A 260 31.40 30.84 -6.46
N PRO A 261 32.23 31.83 -6.85
CA PRO A 261 33.32 32.33 -6.03
C PRO A 261 32.90 32.97 -4.69
N THR A 262 31.62 33.23 -4.48
CA THR A 262 31.07 33.80 -3.24
C THR A 262 30.77 32.74 -2.15
N ALA A 263 30.79 31.46 -2.49
CA ALA A 263 30.41 30.38 -1.56
C ALA A 263 31.52 30.00 -0.56
N SER A 264 32.77 30.42 -0.77
CA SER A 264 33.90 30.09 0.11
C SER A 264 33.85 30.78 1.47
N ALA A 265 32.88 31.65 1.73
CA ALA A 265 32.73 32.41 2.99
C ALA A 265 31.60 31.86 3.91
N LEU A 266 30.86 30.83 3.50
CA LEU A 266 29.69 30.29 4.21
C LEU A 266 29.85 28.82 4.64
N LEU A 267 31.00 28.20 4.36
CA LEU A 267 31.42 26.88 4.88
C LEU A 267 32.52 27.11 5.93
#